data_bedc32b9f1ec3ab633a4377ba9c86a4d
#
_entry.id   bedc32b9f1ec3ab633a4377ba9c86a4d
#
_cell.length_a   1.000
_cell.length_b   1.000
_cell.length_c   1.000
_cell.angle_alpha   90.00
_cell.angle_beta   90.00
_cell.angle_gamma   90.00
#
_symmetry.space_group_name_H-M   'P 1'
#
loop_
_entity.id
_entity.type
_entity.pdbx_description
1 polymer ?
#
loop_
_entity_poly.entity_id
_entity_poly.type
_entity_poly.pdbx_seq_one_letter_code
_entity_poly.pdbx_strand_id
1 'polypeptide(L)'
;FSGKPLQYKAVLKLEQAVLEQAENNGYPFATVWLDSVVVDSGGVVSALLQVEKKRFFVFKSLKVKGDIKLPKAFLPNYLGIKTGTPYSLARVLRLREQLRSLVFLEPTANPSVTFAGRGNSSEVFKNLRAVEYGEATINLFLHKKRASRFDFIIGLLPQPTATGSKLLLTGSLSAAFKNALNLGERFSA
;
A
#
# COMPACT_ATOMS: atom_id res chain seq x y z
N PHE A 1 23.24 -10.90 -21.97
CA PHE A 1 24.60 -10.67 -21.42
C PHE A 1 25.72 -11.25 -22.31
N SER A 2 25.40 -11.68 -23.51
CA SER A 2 26.38 -12.30 -24.42
C SER A 2 27.54 -11.35 -24.75
N GLY A 3 28.77 -11.85 -24.60
CA GLY A 3 30.00 -11.10 -24.99
C GLY A 3 30.47 -10.02 -24.02
N LYS A 4 29.89 -9.94 -22.81
CA LYS A 4 30.33 -9.01 -21.76
C LYS A 4 30.90 -9.77 -20.54
N PRO A 5 31.85 -9.19 -19.79
CA PRO A 5 32.32 -9.78 -18.54
C PRO A 5 31.14 -10.07 -17.60
N LEU A 6 31.16 -11.24 -16.95
CA LEU A 6 30.15 -11.60 -15.98
C LEU A 6 30.25 -10.68 -14.76
N GLN A 7 29.17 -9.94 -14.50
CA GLN A 7 29.04 -9.11 -13.29
C GLN A 7 28.04 -9.72 -12.36
N TYR A 8 28.46 -10.16 -11.19
CA TYR A 8 27.57 -10.75 -10.16
C TYR A 8 26.36 -9.86 -9.85
N LYS A 9 26.57 -8.53 -9.72
CA LYS A 9 25.47 -7.56 -9.48
C LYS A 9 24.43 -7.53 -10.62
N ALA A 10 24.85 -7.78 -11.86
CA ALA A 10 23.94 -7.80 -13.00
C ALA A 10 23.07 -9.08 -12.98
N VAL A 11 23.64 -10.20 -12.57
CA VAL A 11 22.90 -11.45 -12.37
C VAL A 11 21.87 -11.32 -11.28
N LEU A 12 22.25 -10.81 -10.11
CA LEU A 12 21.32 -10.55 -9.01
C LEU A 12 20.17 -9.63 -9.40
N LYS A 13 20.45 -8.56 -10.16
CA LYS A 13 19.40 -7.67 -10.66
C LYS A 13 18.44 -8.38 -11.60
N LEU A 14 18.94 -9.29 -12.44
CA LEU A 14 18.10 -10.08 -13.34
C LEU A 14 17.19 -11.02 -12.53
N GLU A 15 17.76 -11.78 -11.59
CA GLU A 15 17.01 -12.69 -10.72
C GLU A 15 15.94 -11.93 -9.95
N GLN A 16 16.29 -10.78 -9.34
CA GLN A 16 15.38 -9.92 -8.62
C GLN A 16 14.25 -9.39 -9.51
N ALA A 17 14.56 -8.92 -10.71
CA ALA A 17 13.53 -8.40 -11.64
C ALA A 17 12.53 -9.48 -12.05
N VAL A 18 13.01 -10.72 -12.28
CA VAL A 18 12.14 -11.86 -12.60
C VAL A 18 11.29 -12.26 -11.40
N LEU A 19 11.87 -12.27 -10.20
CA LEU A 19 11.17 -12.56 -8.95
C LEU A 19 10.08 -11.51 -8.68
N GLU A 20 10.39 -10.22 -8.75
CA GLU A 20 9.45 -9.12 -8.60
C GLU A 20 8.29 -9.21 -9.60
N GLN A 21 8.57 -9.59 -10.84
CA GLN A 21 7.54 -9.82 -11.83
C GLN A 21 6.60 -10.97 -11.42
N ALA A 22 7.14 -12.08 -10.93
CA ALA A 22 6.33 -13.21 -10.47
C ALA A 22 5.48 -12.82 -9.25
N GLU A 23 6.08 -12.17 -8.24
CA GLU A 23 5.40 -11.71 -7.02
C GLU A 23 4.29 -10.68 -7.31
N ASN A 24 4.45 -9.87 -8.34
CA ASN A 24 3.44 -8.89 -8.74
C ASN A 24 2.33 -9.46 -9.62
N ASN A 25 2.48 -10.70 -10.07
CA ASN A 25 1.52 -11.42 -10.91
C ASN A 25 0.89 -12.64 -10.23
N GLY A 26 0.80 -12.62 -8.91
CA GLY A 26 0.06 -13.63 -8.16
C GLY A 26 0.90 -14.77 -7.58
N TYR A 27 2.23 -14.72 -7.64
CA TYR A 27 3.11 -15.78 -7.18
C TYR A 27 4.04 -15.32 -6.04
N PRO A 28 3.51 -15.06 -4.80
CA PRO A 28 4.29 -14.52 -3.69
C PRO A 28 5.41 -15.43 -3.17
N PHE A 29 5.38 -16.70 -3.55
CA PHE A 29 6.37 -17.72 -3.12
C PHE A 29 7.20 -18.24 -4.28
N ALA A 30 7.26 -17.50 -5.39
CA ALA A 30 8.14 -17.84 -6.49
C ALA A 30 9.59 -17.89 -6.04
N THR A 31 10.36 -18.75 -6.68
CA THR A 31 11.81 -18.82 -6.48
C THR A 31 12.50 -18.73 -7.84
N VAL A 32 13.64 -18.05 -7.85
CA VAL A 32 14.46 -17.84 -9.06
C VAL A 32 15.89 -18.21 -8.70
N TRP A 33 16.57 -18.98 -9.55
CA TRP A 33 17.97 -19.35 -9.36
C TRP A 33 18.64 -19.63 -10.69
N LEU A 34 19.97 -19.59 -10.71
CA LEU A 34 20.76 -20.07 -11.82
C LEU A 34 21.02 -21.57 -11.69
N ASP A 35 20.83 -22.29 -12.77
CA ASP A 35 21.12 -23.69 -12.91
C ASP A 35 22.12 -23.95 -14.02
N SER A 36 22.78 -25.11 -13.99
CA SER A 36 23.70 -25.59 -15.03
C SER A 36 24.75 -24.55 -15.42
N VAL A 37 25.41 -23.97 -14.42
CA VAL A 37 26.49 -22.98 -14.67
C VAL A 37 27.71 -23.70 -15.22
N VAL A 38 28.09 -23.37 -16.45
CA VAL A 38 29.24 -23.92 -17.15
C VAL A 38 30.20 -22.80 -17.54
N VAL A 39 31.49 -23.02 -17.32
CA VAL A 39 32.55 -22.14 -17.79
C VAL A 39 33.35 -22.90 -18.85
N ASP A 40 33.40 -22.37 -20.05
CA ASP A 40 34.18 -23.00 -21.12
C ASP A 40 35.67 -22.65 -21.04
N SER A 41 36.48 -23.28 -21.92
CA SER A 41 37.92 -23.04 -22.00
C SER A 41 38.30 -21.61 -22.40
N GLY A 42 37.40 -20.86 -23.00
CA GLY A 42 37.54 -19.45 -23.35
C GLY A 42 37.12 -18.49 -22.22
N GLY A 43 36.70 -18.99 -21.06
CA GLY A 43 36.21 -18.20 -19.94
C GLY A 43 34.79 -17.68 -20.11
N VAL A 44 34.03 -18.19 -21.09
CA VAL A 44 32.63 -17.83 -21.28
C VAL A 44 31.78 -18.61 -20.28
N VAL A 45 30.95 -17.89 -19.52
CA VAL A 45 30.01 -18.45 -18.56
C VAL A 45 28.63 -18.56 -19.19
N SER A 46 28.07 -19.78 -19.17
CA SER A 46 26.71 -20.08 -19.57
C SER A 46 25.93 -20.61 -18.39
N ALA A 47 24.68 -20.19 -18.24
CA ALA A 47 23.79 -20.66 -17.19
C ALA A 47 22.33 -20.62 -17.64
N LEU A 48 21.50 -21.46 -17.03
CA LEU A 48 20.04 -21.44 -17.21
C LEU A 48 19.41 -20.70 -16.03
N LEU A 49 18.55 -19.74 -16.33
CA LEU A 49 17.73 -19.09 -15.30
C LEU A 49 16.48 -19.91 -15.09
N GLN A 50 16.35 -20.53 -13.93
CA GLN A 50 15.19 -21.34 -13.54
C GLN A 50 14.21 -20.48 -12.71
N VAL A 51 12.92 -20.66 -12.99
CA VAL A 51 11.83 -19.96 -12.28
C VAL A 51 10.79 -20.97 -11.86
N GLU A 52 10.61 -21.13 -10.56
CA GLU A 52 9.52 -21.94 -10.00
C GLU A 52 8.46 -21.01 -9.42
N LYS A 53 7.30 -20.94 -10.04
CA LYS A 53 6.21 -20.00 -9.67
C LYS A 53 5.47 -20.41 -8.41
N LYS A 54 5.43 -21.72 -8.08
CA LYS A 54 4.65 -22.28 -6.97
C LYS A 54 3.15 -21.95 -7.10
N ARG A 55 2.45 -21.82 -5.95
CA ARG A 55 1.00 -21.59 -5.94
C ARG A 55 0.64 -20.16 -6.32
N PHE A 56 -0.40 -20.00 -7.12
CA PHE A 56 -1.00 -18.72 -7.46
C PHE A 56 -1.91 -18.23 -6.34
N PHE A 57 -1.90 -16.94 -6.02
CA PHE A 57 -2.72 -16.30 -4.98
C PHE A 57 -3.49 -15.12 -5.52
N VAL A 58 -4.70 -14.93 -4.97
CA VAL A 58 -5.56 -13.78 -5.24
C VAL A 58 -5.91 -13.05 -3.96
N PHE A 59 -6.17 -11.75 -4.04
CA PHE A 59 -6.68 -11.00 -2.89
C PHE A 59 -8.10 -11.47 -2.54
N LYS A 60 -8.31 -11.90 -1.29
CA LYS A 60 -9.61 -12.30 -0.75
C LYS A 60 -10.31 -11.13 -0.09
N SER A 61 -9.64 -10.50 0.86
CA SER A 61 -10.23 -9.47 1.72
C SER A 61 -9.17 -8.59 2.35
N LEU A 62 -9.64 -7.44 2.83
CA LEU A 62 -8.88 -6.52 3.65
C LEU A 62 -9.51 -6.49 5.04
N LYS A 63 -8.72 -6.80 6.08
CA LYS A 63 -9.13 -6.77 7.48
C LYS A 63 -8.48 -5.59 8.18
N VAL A 64 -9.28 -4.79 8.86
CA VAL A 64 -8.81 -3.67 9.66
C VAL A 64 -8.80 -4.10 11.13
N LYS A 65 -7.67 -3.88 11.79
CA LYS A 65 -7.46 -4.08 13.23
C LYS A 65 -7.17 -2.72 13.87
N GLY A 66 -7.88 -2.40 14.96
CA GLY A 66 -7.77 -1.13 15.67
C GLY A 66 -9.13 -0.52 15.99
N ASP A 67 -9.13 0.75 16.39
CA ASP A 67 -10.29 1.47 16.91
C ASP A 67 -11.08 2.27 15.88
N ILE A 68 -10.90 1.96 14.61
CA ILE A 68 -11.48 2.70 13.49
C ILE A 68 -12.83 2.11 13.09
N LYS A 69 -13.82 3.00 12.97
CA LYS A 69 -15.12 2.70 12.38
C LYS A 69 -15.23 3.38 11.02
N LEU A 70 -15.06 2.61 9.95
CA LEU A 70 -15.24 3.06 8.57
C LEU A 70 -16.18 2.12 7.83
N PRO A 71 -16.88 2.60 6.80
CA PRO A 71 -17.63 1.73 5.91
C PRO A 71 -16.73 0.63 5.34
N LYS A 72 -17.21 -0.61 5.31
CA LYS A 72 -16.42 -1.77 4.88
C LYS A 72 -15.83 -1.62 3.47
N ALA A 73 -16.53 -0.91 2.58
CA ALA A 73 -16.08 -0.69 1.21
C ALA A 73 -15.09 0.47 1.06
N PHE A 74 -14.96 1.35 2.05
CA PHE A 74 -14.13 2.57 1.92
C PHE A 74 -12.66 2.24 1.66
N LEU A 75 -12.02 1.51 2.56
CA LEU A 75 -10.58 1.20 2.44
C LEU A 75 -10.25 0.32 1.21
N PRO A 76 -10.99 -0.76 0.91
CA PRO A 76 -10.75 -1.52 -0.31
C PRO A 76 -10.81 -0.67 -1.58
N ASN A 77 -11.80 0.20 -1.70
CA ASN A 77 -11.95 1.09 -2.86
C ASN A 77 -10.83 2.14 -2.91
N TYR A 78 -10.55 2.80 -1.80
CA TYR A 78 -9.48 3.81 -1.72
C TYR A 78 -8.10 3.23 -2.05
N LEU A 79 -7.79 2.04 -1.54
CA LEU A 79 -6.50 1.36 -1.75
C LEU A 79 -6.44 0.58 -3.08
N GLY A 80 -7.53 0.52 -3.83
CA GLY A 80 -7.61 -0.20 -5.09
C GLY A 80 -7.48 -1.73 -4.96
N ILE A 81 -7.80 -2.28 -3.78
CA ILE A 81 -7.74 -3.73 -3.53
C ILE A 81 -9.09 -4.35 -3.88
N LYS A 82 -9.12 -5.07 -4.98
CA LYS A 82 -10.31 -5.79 -5.45
C LYS A 82 -10.19 -7.28 -5.15
N THR A 83 -11.21 -7.86 -4.54
CA THR A 83 -11.30 -9.32 -4.33
C THR A 83 -11.19 -10.07 -5.66
N GLY A 84 -10.46 -11.17 -5.67
CA GLY A 84 -10.26 -12.00 -6.85
C GLY A 84 -9.18 -11.51 -7.82
N THR A 85 -8.59 -10.33 -7.61
CA THR A 85 -7.45 -9.91 -8.43
C THR A 85 -6.16 -10.61 -7.99
N PRO A 86 -5.21 -10.85 -8.90
CA PRO A 86 -3.93 -11.45 -8.55
C PRO A 86 -3.21 -10.68 -7.43
N TYR A 87 -2.57 -11.43 -6.52
CA TYR A 87 -1.68 -10.87 -5.52
C TYR A 87 -0.59 -10.03 -6.20
N SER A 88 -0.20 -8.95 -5.54
CA SER A 88 0.91 -8.11 -5.98
C SER A 88 1.64 -7.54 -4.77
N LEU A 89 2.92 -7.87 -4.63
CA LEU A 89 3.77 -7.36 -3.56
C LEU A 89 3.90 -5.84 -3.62
N ALA A 90 4.07 -5.28 -4.82
CA ALA A 90 4.18 -3.83 -5.00
C ALA A 90 2.93 -3.08 -4.53
N ARG A 91 1.72 -3.65 -4.71
CA ARG A 91 0.50 -3.07 -4.14
C ARG A 91 0.52 -3.08 -2.63
N VAL A 92 0.91 -4.20 -2.01
CA VAL A 92 0.98 -4.32 -0.54
C VAL A 92 1.97 -3.31 0.05
N LEU A 93 3.14 -3.16 -0.56
CA LEU A 93 4.17 -2.22 -0.10
C LEU A 93 3.70 -0.75 -0.15
N ARG A 94 2.90 -0.37 -1.17
CA ARG A 94 2.35 0.98 -1.32
C ARG A 94 1.24 1.30 -0.32
N LEU A 95 0.58 0.29 0.27
CA LEU A 95 -0.55 0.52 1.18
C LEU A 95 -0.20 1.43 2.34
N ARG A 96 0.99 1.31 2.91
CA ARG A 96 1.41 2.14 4.04
C ARG A 96 1.44 3.62 3.70
N GLU A 97 2.01 3.98 2.55
CA GLU A 97 2.10 5.38 2.11
C GLU A 97 0.71 5.94 1.75
N GLN A 98 -0.12 5.14 1.08
CA GLN A 98 -1.50 5.51 0.80
C GLN A 98 -2.31 5.73 2.08
N LEU A 99 -2.13 4.91 3.11
CA LEU A 99 -2.80 5.07 4.41
C LEU A 99 -2.32 6.32 5.15
N ARG A 100 -1.03 6.66 5.06
CA ARG A 100 -0.47 7.88 5.68
C ARG A 100 -1.01 9.17 5.08
N SER A 101 -1.44 9.15 3.82
CA SER A 101 -2.05 10.32 3.18
C SER A 101 -3.47 10.61 3.72
N LEU A 102 -4.10 9.64 4.41
CA LEU A 102 -5.37 9.84 5.07
C LEU A 102 -5.16 10.54 6.42
N VAL A 103 -5.50 11.82 6.47
CA VAL A 103 -5.24 12.71 7.61
C VAL A 103 -5.90 12.31 8.93
N PHE A 104 -6.92 11.46 8.87
CA PHE A 104 -7.70 10.98 10.02
C PHE A 104 -7.33 9.57 10.48
N LEU A 105 -6.35 8.94 9.83
CA LEU A 105 -5.84 7.61 10.15
C LEU A 105 -4.35 7.64 10.48
N GLU A 106 -3.95 6.74 11.36
CA GLU A 106 -2.55 6.49 11.69
C GLU A 106 -2.24 4.99 11.61
N PRO A 107 -1.39 4.56 10.66
CA PRO A 107 -0.91 3.20 10.61
C PRO A 107 0.04 2.93 11.78
N THR A 108 -0.32 2.00 12.67
CA THR A 108 0.48 1.62 13.85
C THR A 108 1.52 0.57 13.55
N ALA A 109 1.30 -0.21 12.49
CA ALA A 109 2.25 -1.22 12.01
C ALA A 109 2.22 -1.31 10.48
N ASN A 110 3.21 -1.99 9.92
CA ASN A 110 3.19 -2.31 8.50
C ASN A 110 2.02 -3.25 8.17
N PRO A 111 1.39 -3.08 7.00
CA PRO A 111 0.43 -4.06 6.51
C PRO A 111 1.05 -5.45 6.49
N SER A 112 0.30 -6.45 6.93
CA SER A 112 0.72 -7.85 6.84
C SER A 112 -0.24 -8.63 5.94
N VAL A 113 0.26 -9.69 5.31
CA VAL A 113 -0.54 -10.56 4.46
C VAL A 113 -0.58 -11.95 5.06
N THR A 114 -1.79 -12.50 5.19
CA THR A 114 -1.99 -13.89 5.59
C THR A 114 -2.40 -14.68 4.36
N PHE A 115 -1.68 -15.74 4.08
CA PHE A 115 -1.94 -16.65 2.97
C PHE A 115 -2.64 -17.91 3.45
N ALA A 116 -3.74 -18.29 2.78
CA ALA A 116 -4.50 -19.51 3.03
C ALA A 116 -4.46 -20.43 1.79
N GLY A 117 -4.26 -21.73 2.03
CA GLY A 117 -3.99 -22.69 0.95
C GLY A 117 -5.19 -23.12 0.10
N ARG A 118 -6.43 -22.85 0.49
CA ARG A 118 -7.63 -23.27 -0.25
C ARG A 118 -8.71 -22.21 -0.15
N GLY A 119 -9.04 -21.58 -1.26
CA GLY A 119 -10.23 -20.76 -1.38
C GLY A 119 -11.45 -21.63 -1.68
N ASN A 120 -12.45 -21.64 -0.78
CA ASN A 120 -13.76 -22.23 -1.05
C ASN A 120 -14.63 -21.23 -1.85
N SER A 121 -14.15 -20.70 -2.94
CA SER A 121 -14.93 -19.75 -3.72
C SER A 121 -15.22 -20.29 -5.10
N SER A 122 -16.24 -21.12 -5.16
CA SER A 122 -16.87 -21.58 -6.39
C SER A 122 -17.52 -20.47 -7.23
N GLU A 123 -17.58 -19.23 -6.75
CA GLU A 123 -18.35 -18.17 -7.43
C GLU A 123 -17.51 -17.16 -8.24
N VAL A 124 -16.24 -16.95 -7.91
CA VAL A 124 -15.47 -15.86 -8.54
C VAL A 124 -14.77 -16.27 -9.84
N PHE A 125 -14.55 -17.58 -10.05
CA PHE A 125 -13.78 -18.08 -11.22
C PHE A 125 -14.46 -19.25 -11.94
N LYS A 126 -15.72 -19.13 -12.28
CA LYS A 126 -16.45 -20.12 -13.09
C LYS A 126 -15.80 -20.46 -14.44
N ASN A 127 -14.84 -19.63 -14.90
CA ASN A 127 -14.19 -19.77 -16.21
C ASN A 127 -12.70 -20.15 -16.16
N LEU A 128 -12.09 -20.26 -14.99
CA LEU A 128 -10.71 -20.75 -14.87
C LEU A 128 -10.77 -22.24 -14.52
N ARG A 129 -10.38 -23.08 -15.46
CA ARG A 129 -10.20 -24.53 -15.25
C ARG A 129 -9.40 -24.73 -13.97
N ALA A 130 -9.98 -25.45 -13.01
CA ALA A 130 -9.44 -26.05 -11.76
C ALA A 130 -7.95 -25.80 -11.39
N VAL A 131 -7.50 -24.57 -11.45
CA VAL A 131 -6.19 -24.19 -10.89
C VAL A 131 -6.41 -23.96 -9.40
N GLU A 132 -5.80 -24.80 -8.56
CA GLU A 132 -5.76 -24.58 -7.12
C GLU A 132 -5.08 -23.25 -6.84
N TYR A 133 -5.86 -22.24 -6.54
CA TYR A 133 -5.33 -20.94 -6.08
C TYR A 133 -5.43 -20.81 -4.57
N GLY A 134 -4.55 -20.02 -4.00
CA GLY A 134 -4.60 -19.60 -2.60
C GLY A 134 -5.24 -18.21 -2.46
N GLU A 135 -5.62 -17.88 -1.25
CA GLU A 135 -6.22 -16.61 -0.89
C GLU A 135 -5.26 -15.78 -0.03
N ALA A 136 -5.10 -14.51 -0.39
CA ALA A 136 -4.31 -13.56 0.36
C ALA A 136 -5.24 -12.57 1.07
N THR A 137 -5.17 -12.51 2.40
CA THR A 137 -5.90 -11.55 3.23
C THR A 137 -4.92 -10.49 3.75
N ILE A 138 -5.21 -9.22 3.46
CA ILE A 138 -4.42 -8.09 3.94
C ILE A 138 -4.91 -7.68 5.32
N ASN A 139 -4.02 -7.58 6.30
CA ASN A 139 -4.32 -7.05 7.63
C ASN A 139 -3.72 -5.65 7.76
N LEU A 140 -4.55 -4.67 8.06
CA LEU A 140 -4.17 -3.29 8.34
C LEU A 140 -4.31 -3.01 9.83
N PHE A 141 -3.32 -2.35 10.41
CA PHE A 141 -3.30 -1.96 11.81
C PHE A 141 -3.43 -0.44 11.88
N LEU A 142 -4.62 0.05 12.25
CA LEU A 142 -4.96 1.47 12.11
C LEU A 142 -5.57 2.01 13.40
N HIS A 143 -5.15 3.22 13.78
CA HIS A 143 -5.80 4.01 14.82
C HIS A 143 -6.46 5.26 14.26
N LYS A 144 -7.50 5.72 14.94
CA LYS A 144 -8.14 7.01 14.61
C LYS A 144 -7.22 8.13 15.08
N LYS A 145 -6.77 8.97 14.15
CA LYS A 145 -6.06 10.19 14.48
C LYS A 145 -7.06 11.29 14.80
N ARG A 146 -6.90 11.98 15.95
CA ARG A 146 -7.67 13.18 16.25
C ARG A 146 -7.23 14.28 15.27
N ALA A 147 -8.13 14.70 14.42
CA ALA A 147 -7.84 15.60 13.30
C ALA A 147 -8.66 16.88 13.33
N SER A 148 -9.11 17.32 14.52
CA SER A 148 -9.74 18.62 14.69
C SER A 148 -8.67 19.65 15.03
N ARG A 149 -8.67 20.77 14.31
CA ARG A 149 -7.79 21.91 14.54
C ARG A 149 -8.64 23.15 14.71
N PHE A 150 -8.36 23.91 15.76
CA PHE A 150 -8.97 25.20 16.04
C PHE A 150 -7.85 26.24 16.08
N ASP A 151 -7.93 27.22 15.21
CA ASP A 151 -6.98 28.32 15.18
C ASP A 151 -7.73 29.63 15.55
N PHE A 152 -7.24 30.32 16.58
CA PHE A 152 -7.75 31.61 17.01
C PHE A 152 -6.67 32.65 16.78
N ILE A 153 -6.99 33.69 16.04
CA ILE A 153 -6.12 34.85 15.87
C ILE A 153 -6.87 36.08 16.38
N ILE A 154 -6.34 36.71 17.42
CA ILE A 154 -6.88 37.96 17.97
C ILE A 154 -5.85 39.04 17.74
N GLY A 155 -6.23 40.09 17.04
CA GLY A 155 -5.42 41.27 16.78
C GLY A 155 -6.01 42.53 17.45
N LEU A 156 -5.18 43.35 18.02
CA LEU A 156 -5.53 44.67 18.53
C LEU A 156 -4.88 45.72 17.61
N LEU A 157 -5.69 46.47 16.91
CA LEU A 157 -5.22 47.56 16.04
C LEU A 157 -5.56 48.90 16.67
N PRO A 158 -4.55 49.73 17.04
CA PRO A 158 -4.80 51.09 17.45
C PRO A 158 -5.25 51.94 16.25
N GLN A 159 -6.43 52.55 16.36
CA GLN A 159 -6.90 53.50 15.37
C GLN A 159 -6.78 54.91 15.95
N PRO A 160 -5.95 55.82 15.37
CA PRO A 160 -5.92 57.21 15.73
C PRO A 160 -7.23 57.91 15.34
N THR A 161 -7.88 58.53 16.29
CA THR A 161 -9.05 59.38 16.05
C THR A 161 -8.74 60.82 16.48
N ALA A 162 -9.46 61.77 15.95
CA ALA A 162 -9.25 63.21 16.24
C ALA A 162 -9.38 63.57 17.73
N THR A 163 -9.95 62.73 18.57
CA THR A 163 -10.19 62.94 20.00
C THR A 163 -9.51 61.89 20.89
N GLY A 164 -8.60 61.04 20.35
CA GLY A 164 -7.89 59.99 21.11
C GLY A 164 -7.66 58.73 20.25
N SER A 165 -7.07 57.72 20.87
CA SER A 165 -6.89 56.43 20.22
C SER A 165 -7.98 55.44 20.62
N LYS A 166 -8.67 54.84 19.66
CA LYS A 166 -9.57 53.69 19.88
C LYS A 166 -8.84 52.41 19.52
N LEU A 167 -9.04 51.38 20.31
CA LEU A 167 -8.57 50.01 19.99
C LEU A 167 -9.62 49.27 19.21
N LEU A 168 -9.29 48.88 18.00
CA LEU A 168 -10.12 47.99 17.20
C LEU A 168 -9.70 46.54 17.49
N LEU A 169 -10.61 45.75 18.01
CA LEU A 169 -10.43 44.34 18.20
C LEU A 169 -10.79 43.61 16.89
N THR A 170 -9.82 42.96 16.31
CA THR A 170 -10.01 42.08 15.15
C THR A 170 -9.77 40.65 15.56
N GLY A 171 -10.56 39.75 15.07
CA GLY A 171 -10.39 38.28 15.34
C GLY A 171 -10.80 37.46 14.16
N SER A 172 -10.06 36.41 13.92
CA SER A 172 -10.47 35.34 13.01
C SER A 172 -10.51 34.02 13.76
N LEU A 173 -11.57 33.26 13.50
CA LEU A 173 -11.76 31.92 14.01
C LEU A 173 -11.77 30.98 12.79
N SER A 174 -10.84 30.03 12.74
CA SER A 174 -10.91 28.95 11.79
C SER A 174 -11.03 27.60 12.50
N ALA A 175 -11.93 26.76 12.03
CA ALA A 175 -12.16 25.43 12.54
C ALA A 175 -12.06 24.42 11.39
N ALA A 176 -11.21 23.41 11.54
CA ALA A 176 -11.09 22.34 10.59
C ALA A 176 -11.47 21.01 11.25
N PHE A 177 -12.50 20.39 10.75
CA PHE A 177 -12.95 19.07 11.18
C PHE A 177 -12.62 18.07 10.09
N LYS A 178 -12.03 16.93 10.50
CA LYS A 178 -11.71 15.84 9.57
C LYS A 178 -12.36 14.56 10.06
N ASN A 179 -13.12 13.92 9.18
CA ASN A 179 -13.83 12.66 9.50
C ASN A 179 -14.76 12.76 10.71
N ALA A 180 -15.47 13.89 10.87
CA ALA A 180 -16.42 14.10 11.98
C ALA A 180 -17.56 13.07 11.96
N LEU A 181 -18.03 12.71 10.78
CA LEU A 181 -19.09 11.73 10.56
C LEU A 181 -18.57 10.29 10.36
N ASN A 182 -17.27 10.05 10.47
CA ASN A 182 -16.59 8.77 10.21
C ASN A 182 -16.76 8.25 8.76
N LEU A 183 -16.98 9.13 7.80
CA LEU A 183 -17.14 8.81 6.38
C LEU A 183 -15.89 9.16 5.55
N GLY A 184 -14.84 9.66 6.18
CA GLY A 184 -13.60 10.08 5.51
C GLY A 184 -13.64 11.54 5.03
N GLU A 185 -14.63 12.32 5.45
CA GLU A 185 -14.86 13.71 5.04
C GLU A 185 -13.89 14.71 5.71
N ARG A 186 -13.74 15.86 5.06
CA ARG A 186 -12.98 17.02 5.57
C ARG A 186 -13.84 18.27 5.43
N PHE A 187 -14.09 18.96 6.53
CA PHE A 187 -14.75 20.26 6.58
C PHE A 187 -13.75 21.34 7.05
N SER A 188 -13.79 22.50 6.43
CA SER A 188 -13.05 23.70 6.86
C SER A 188 -13.94 24.91 6.73
N ALA A 189 -14.01 25.75 7.73
CA ALA A 189 -14.69 27.03 7.77
C ALA A 189 -13.71 28.13 8.23
#